data_635aa14aa4efd5dfc1e26d720e666fbb
#
_entry.id   635aa14aa4efd5dfc1e26d720e666fbb
#
_cell.length_a   1.000
_cell.length_b   1.000
_cell.length_c   1.000
_cell.angle_alpha   90.00
_cell.angle_beta   90.00
_cell.angle_gamma   90.00
#
_symmetry.space_group_name_H-M   'P 1'
#
loop_
_entity.id
_entity.type
_entity.pdbx_description
1 polymer ?
#
loop_
_entity_poly.entity_id
_entity_poly.type
_entity_poly.pdbx_seq_one_letter_code
_entity_poly.pdbx_strand_id
1 'polypeptide(L)'
;MKHSKLLILSIIAVMSFSACAPEDSLQFNYPESGNTGGNTGGNTGGNTGSTDASNTNKNVATANMPQVVKNAIGGLEFPKIKGTDKNYVIVHMDGNDITYSAEWDDSKKSQRWSCYTFNTKNSQQNVSGRYNPPAGQRQYPWDTDLKAQWGVTDFTEDPTPTIQGFDHGHICPNADRFYNANQRYQTYYMTNMQPQYSRFNSGIWGRMEKLVRTYVPKIDSDTLFIVKGGTIDAVGDDSNILGWKKNGASSSTKLDGYIPIPEYFFTAILKKEYNQSTQAYSYKAFGFFFKHVNDAMTDANLGDYVVNIKTLEEKTGIDFFCNLPDDVEKQVEEQNVNSIKNIWGFK
;
A
#
# COMPACT_ATOMS: atom_id res chain seq x y z
N MET A 1 -3.85 -76.49 -15.86
CA MET A 1 -4.49 -75.17 -15.61
C MET A 1 -3.36 -74.19 -15.41
N LYS A 2 -3.05 -73.38 -16.47
CA LYS A 2 -1.98 -72.38 -16.40
C LYS A 2 -2.62 -71.00 -16.38
N HIS A 3 -2.43 -70.26 -15.30
CA HIS A 3 -2.84 -68.87 -15.19
C HIS A 3 -1.79 -67.96 -15.82
N SER A 4 -2.17 -67.32 -16.93
CA SER A 4 -1.37 -66.27 -17.57
C SER A 4 -1.64 -64.96 -16.88
N LYS A 5 -0.62 -64.32 -16.28
CA LYS A 5 -0.71 -62.96 -15.73
C LYS A 5 -0.40 -61.96 -16.84
N LEU A 6 -1.40 -61.15 -17.17
CA LEU A 6 -1.27 -60.05 -18.12
C LEU A 6 -0.67 -58.85 -17.38
N LEU A 7 0.51 -58.43 -17.80
CA LEU A 7 1.21 -57.26 -17.29
C LEU A 7 0.74 -56.04 -18.12
N ILE A 8 -0.03 -55.14 -17.51
CA ILE A 8 -0.41 -53.88 -18.15
C ILE A 8 0.68 -52.86 -17.85
N LEU A 9 1.43 -52.50 -18.87
CA LEU A 9 2.42 -51.43 -18.84
C LEU A 9 1.73 -50.10 -19.08
N SER A 10 1.52 -49.30 -18.02
CA SER A 10 0.99 -47.96 -18.14
C SER A 10 2.15 -47.01 -18.56
N ILE A 11 2.11 -46.57 -19.80
CA ILE A 11 3.01 -45.49 -20.28
C ILE A 11 2.41 -44.17 -19.79
N ILE A 12 3.06 -43.57 -18.81
CA ILE A 12 2.77 -42.20 -18.40
C ILE A 12 3.50 -41.28 -19.39
N ALA A 13 2.74 -40.69 -20.31
CA ALA A 13 3.23 -39.61 -21.15
C ALA A 13 3.36 -38.34 -20.27
N VAL A 14 4.59 -38.00 -19.91
CA VAL A 14 4.91 -36.70 -19.33
C VAL A 14 4.81 -35.67 -20.45
N MET A 15 3.68 -34.98 -20.54
CA MET A 15 3.58 -33.76 -21.33
C MET A 15 4.31 -32.67 -20.58
N SER A 16 5.50 -32.34 -20.97
CA SER A 16 6.22 -31.13 -20.63
C SER A 16 5.48 -29.96 -21.28
N PHE A 17 4.61 -29.31 -20.51
CA PHE A 17 4.13 -27.98 -20.85
C PHE A 17 5.32 -27.03 -20.67
N SER A 18 5.94 -26.68 -21.78
CA SER A 18 6.80 -25.50 -21.84
C SER A 18 5.87 -24.29 -21.67
N ALA A 19 5.71 -23.81 -20.46
CA ALA A 19 5.09 -22.54 -20.22
C ALA A 19 6.05 -21.48 -20.75
N CYS A 20 5.77 -20.91 -21.93
CA CYS A 20 6.35 -19.64 -22.33
C CYS A 20 6.03 -18.65 -21.21
N ALA A 21 7.04 -18.22 -20.47
CA ALA A 21 6.92 -17.06 -19.61
C ALA A 21 6.56 -15.86 -20.51
N PRO A 22 5.58 -15.02 -20.14
CA PRO A 22 5.34 -13.81 -20.90
C PRO A 22 6.60 -12.95 -20.89
N GLU A 23 7.04 -12.50 -22.06
CA GLU A 23 8.26 -11.69 -22.27
C GLU A 23 8.20 -10.29 -21.63
N ASP A 24 7.12 -9.95 -20.91
CA ASP A 24 6.83 -8.61 -20.40
C ASP A 24 7.25 -8.38 -18.93
N SER A 25 7.99 -9.27 -18.28
CA SER A 25 8.56 -9.00 -16.96
C SER A 25 9.88 -8.27 -17.10
N LEU A 26 9.93 -7.01 -16.71
CA LEU A 26 11.15 -6.21 -16.67
C LEU A 26 12.11 -6.83 -15.63
N GLN A 27 13.28 -7.29 -16.06
CA GLN A 27 14.29 -7.87 -15.19
C GLN A 27 15.46 -6.91 -15.01
N PHE A 28 15.83 -6.66 -13.77
CA PHE A 28 16.93 -5.77 -13.41
C PHE A 28 17.92 -6.45 -12.49
N ASN A 29 19.21 -6.32 -12.79
CA ASN A 29 20.32 -6.81 -11.99
C ASN A 29 20.79 -5.68 -11.03
N TYR A 30 20.01 -5.37 -10.00
CA TYR A 30 20.45 -4.44 -8.96
C TYR A 30 20.90 -5.21 -7.72
N PRO A 31 22.11 -4.94 -7.18
CA PRO A 31 22.50 -5.46 -5.88
C PRO A 31 21.61 -4.88 -4.78
N GLU A 32 21.25 -5.69 -3.80
CA GLU A 32 20.56 -5.19 -2.61
C GLU A 32 21.40 -4.10 -1.94
N SER A 33 20.83 -2.92 -1.74
CA SER A 33 21.40 -1.94 -0.82
C SER A 33 21.20 -2.46 0.60
N GLY A 34 22.21 -3.19 1.10
CA GLY A 34 22.21 -3.70 2.46
C GLY A 34 22.20 -2.55 3.46
N ASN A 35 21.14 -2.44 4.24
CA ASN A 35 21.08 -1.57 5.40
C ASN A 35 21.88 -2.24 6.54
N THR A 36 23.21 -2.07 6.54
CA THR A 36 24.05 -2.41 7.69
C THR A 36 24.63 -1.13 8.27
N GLY A 37 23.99 -0.64 9.32
CA GLY A 37 24.60 0.32 10.23
C GLY A 37 25.75 -0.34 10.98
N GLY A 38 26.97 0.14 10.78
CA GLY A 38 28.14 -0.30 11.54
C GLY A 38 29.40 0.38 11.02
N ASN A 39 29.84 1.39 11.76
CA ASN A 39 31.01 2.19 11.54
C ASN A 39 32.32 1.40 11.82
N THR A 40 33.26 1.39 10.88
CA THR A 40 34.73 1.54 11.19
C THR A 40 35.50 1.70 9.88
N GLY A 41 36.43 2.62 9.86
CA GLY A 41 37.19 3.05 8.71
C GLY A 41 38.29 2.08 8.23
N GLY A 42 38.73 2.29 6.99
CA GLY A 42 39.89 1.63 6.39
C GLY A 42 39.87 1.75 4.87
N ASN A 43 40.67 2.69 4.38
CA ASN A 43 40.93 2.99 2.97
C ASN A 43 41.70 1.87 2.31
N THR A 44 41.29 1.40 1.11
CA THR A 44 42.20 1.12 -0.03
C THR A 44 41.38 0.84 -1.30
N GLY A 45 41.79 1.44 -2.42
CA GLY A 45 41.13 1.49 -3.69
C GLY A 45 41.02 0.18 -4.48
N GLY A 46 40.01 0.12 -5.29
CA GLY A 46 39.77 -0.89 -6.32
C GLY A 46 38.57 -0.44 -7.16
N ASN A 47 38.89 0.25 -8.27
CA ASN A 47 37.89 0.73 -9.22
C ASN A 47 37.27 -0.46 -9.97
N THR A 48 36.02 -0.82 -9.65
CA THR A 48 35.14 -1.59 -10.52
C THR A 48 33.85 -0.79 -10.64
N GLY A 49 33.60 -0.25 -11.85
CA GLY A 49 32.48 0.60 -12.14
C GLY A 49 31.13 -0.09 -11.88
N SER A 50 30.60 0.15 -10.71
CA SER A 50 29.16 0.10 -10.44
C SER A 50 28.63 1.48 -10.78
N THR A 51 27.93 1.61 -11.89
CA THR A 51 27.06 2.77 -12.09
C THR A 51 25.96 2.63 -11.03
N ASP A 52 26.10 3.34 -9.91
CA ASP A 52 25.00 3.48 -8.98
C ASP A 52 23.82 4.03 -9.78
N ALA A 53 22.74 3.22 -9.87
CA ALA A 53 21.55 3.65 -10.55
C ALA A 53 21.07 4.97 -9.92
N SER A 54 20.78 5.98 -10.76
CA SER A 54 20.36 7.27 -10.24
C SER A 54 18.99 7.12 -9.56
N ASN A 55 18.79 7.87 -8.48
CA ASN A 55 17.51 8.03 -7.83
C ASN A 55 17.42 9.48 -7.34
N THR A 56 16.87 10.33 -8.21
CA THR A 56 16.87 11.78 -8.02
C THR A 56 15.69 12.28 -7.21
N ASN A 57 14.58 11.54 -7.19
CA ASN A 57 13.35 11.90 -6.49
C ASN A 57 13.10 11.15 -5.17
N LYS A 58 13.98 10.23 -4.76
CA LYS A 58 13.81 9.46 -3.51
C LYS A 58 13.52 10.32 -2.29
N ASN A 59 12.89 9.72 -1.30
CA ASN A 59 12.70 10.33 0.00
C ASN A 59 14.03 10.54 0.73
N VAL A 60 14.21 11.72 1.30
CA VAL A 60 15.41 12.08 2.07
C VAL A 60 15.00 12.47 3.48
N ALA A 61 15.64 11.85 4.47
CA ALA A 61 15.42 12.16 5.87
C ALA A 61 15.91 13.57 6.20
N THR A 62 15.10 14.34 6.92
CA THR A 62 15.47 15.67 7.43
C THR A 62 15.76 15.62 8.93
N ALA A 63 16.46 16.64 9.44
CA ALA A 63 16.84 16.69 10.85
C ALA A 63 15.64 16.62 11.80
N ASN A 64 14.52 17.22 11.42
CA ASN A 64 13.32 17.34 12.26
C ASN A 64 12.45 16.09 12.30
N MET A 65 12.71 15.10 11.46
CA MET A 65 11.93 13.85 11.47
C MET A 65 12.28 13.00 12.69
N PRO A 66 11.29 12.32 13.30
CA PRO A 66 11.52 11.27 14.29
C PRO A 66 12.44 10.18 13.75
N GLN A 67 13.20 9.54 14.62
CA GLN A 67 14.17 8.51 14.19
C GLN A 67 13.51 7.33 13.50
N VAL A 68 12.32 6.90 13.98
CA VAL A 68 11.54 5.83 13.36
C VAL A 68 11.15 6.17 11.93
N VAL A 69 10.77 7.42 11.66
CA VAL A 69 10.43 7.90 10.31
C VAL A 69 11.68 7.92 9.42
N LYS A 70 12.81 8.45 9.92
CA LYS A 70 14.08 8.44 9.18
C LYS A 70 14.50 7.04 8.71
N ASN A 71 14.26 6.06 9.57
CA ASN A 71 14.61 4.67 9.28
C ASN A 71 13.66 4.01 8.25
N ALA A 72 12.43 4.50 8.14
CA ALA A 72 11.37 3.85 7.34
C ALA A 72 11.22 4.43 5.93
N ILE A 73 11.36 5.75 5.75
CA ILE A 73 10.96 6.47 4.52
C ILE A 73 11.72 6.09 3.25
N GLY A 74 12.80 5.31 3.36
CA GLY A 74 13.51 4.73 2.22
C GLY A 74 12.87 3.43 1.68
N GLY A 75 11.82 2.91 2.33
CA GLY A 75 11.10 1.72 1.88
C GLY A 75 10.39 1.95 0.54
N LEU A 76 10.31 0.92 -0.32
CA LEU A 76 9.68 1.03 -1.65
C LEU A 76 8.18 1.27 -1.59
N GLU A 77 7.54 0.98 -0.44
CA GLU A 77 6.13 1.29 -0.21
C GLU A 77 5.85 2.78 -0.01
N PHE A 78 6.86 3.58 0.34
CA PHE A 78 6.64 4.99 0.63
C PHE A 78 6.51 5.81 -0.65
N PRO A 79 5.38 6.51 -0.86
CA PRO A 79 5.30 7.57 -1.85
C PRO A 79 6.22 8.73 -1.49
N LYS A 80 6.43 9.64 -2.43
CA LYS A 80 7.09 10.91 -2.15
C LYS A 80 6.32 11.66 -1.06
N ILE A 81 7.01 11.91 0.05
CA ILE A 81 6.44 12.66 1.17
C ILE A 81 6.29 14.14 0.78
N LYS A 82 5.21 14.77 1.20
CA LYS A 82 4.94 16.17 0.88
C LYS A 82 5.86 17.14 1.63
N GLY A 83 6.25 16.77 2.85
CA GLY A 83 7.28 17.44 3.62
C GLY A 83 6.95 18.89 4.03
N THR A 84 5.66 19.26 4.11
CA THR A 84 5.25 20.57 4.63
C THR A 84 5.10 20.54 6.15
N ASP A 85 5.04 21.73 6.78
CA ASP A 85 4.89 21.88 8.25
C ASP A 85 3.63 21.23 8.82
N LYS A 86 2.68 20.84 7.96
CA LYS A 86 1.40 20.22 8.34
C LYS A 86 1.24 18.79 7.87
N ASN A 87 2.26 18.21 7.24
CA ASN A 87 2.26 16.83 6.79
C ASN A 87 3.25 16.00 7.65
N TYR A 88 2.72 15.04 8.37
CA TYR A 88 3.45 14.18 9.29
C TYR A 88 3.42 12.73 8.82
N VAL A 89 4.58 12.13 8.60
CA VAL A 89 4.66 10.69 8.36
C VAL A 89 4.59 9.96 9.70
N ILE A 90 3.60 9.11 9.87
CA ILE A 90 3.40 8.27 11.06
C ILE A 90 3.83 6.86 10.71
N VAL A 91 4.68 6.24 11.54
CA VAL A 91 5.14 4.86 11.37
C VAL A 91 4.63 4.04 12.55
N HIS A 92 3.70 3.12 12.31
CA HIS A 92 3.15 2.24 13.34
C HIS A 92 4.02 1.00 13.48
N MET A 93 4.63 0.86 14.65
CA MET A 93 5.56 -0.22 14.96
C MET A 93 4.91 -1.29 15.85
N ASP A 94 5.25 -2.55 15.57
CA ASP A 94 4.98 -3.68 16.44
C ASP A 94 6.30 -4.41 16.73
N GLY A 95 6.95 -4.05 17.83
CA GLY A 95 8.34 -4.39 18.08
C GLY A 95 9.28 -3.78 17.03
N ASN A 96 9.94 -4.62 16.25
CA ASN A 96 10.83 -4.20 15.16
C ASN A 96 10.12 -4.22 13.78
N ASP A 97 8.88 -4.66 13.71
CA ASP A 97 8.14 -4.76 12.45
C ASP A 97 7.27 -3.51 12.23
N ILE A 98 7.24 -3.00 11.02
CA ILE A 98 6.30 -1.94 10.62
C ILE A 98 4.95 -2.59 10.32
N THR A 99 3.92 -2.15 11.03
CA THR A 99 2.54 -2.56 10.74
C THR A 99 2.05 -1.90 9.46
N TYR A 100 2.10 -0.59 9.42
CA TYR A 100 1.87 0.27 8.27
C TYR A 100 2.41 1.67 8.57
N SER A 101 2.50 2.52 7.55
CA SER A 101 2.80 3.94 7.70
C SER A 101 1.76 4.78 7.00
N ALA A 102 1.61 6.03 7.40
CA ALA A 102 0.67 6.97 6.79
C ALA A 102 1.27 8.37 6.72
N GLU A 103 0.88 9.18 5.75
CA GLU A 103 1.13 10.61 5.75
C GLU A 103 -0.14 11.35 6.13
N TRP A 104 -0.10 12.00 7.28
CA TRP A 104 -1.18 12.77 7.88
C TRP A 104 -1.12 14.24 7.48
N ASP A 105 -2.18 14.76 6.89
CA ASP A 105 -2.37 16.20 6.68
C ASP A 105 -3.13 16.79 7.88
N ASP A 106 -2.39 17.40 8.79
CA ASP A 106 -2.95 17.97 10.02
C ASP A 106 -3.88 19.16 9.75
N SER A 107 -3.69 19.84 8.64
CA SER A 107 -4.57 20.93 8.24
C SER A 107 -5.95 20.44 7.79
N LYS A 108 -6.06 19.20 7.32
CA LYS A 108 -7.30 18.57 6.84
C LYS A 108 -7.84 17.52 7.80
N LYS A 109 -7.04 17.15 8.84
CA LYS A 109 -7.37 16.06 9.76
C LYS A 109 -7.72 14.75 9.01
N SER A 110 -6.89 14.44 8.03
CA SER A 110 -7.03 13.23 7.19
C SER A 110 -5.68 12.79 6.66
N GLN A 111 -5.54 11.50 6.43
CA GLN A 111 -4.33 10.97 5.80
C GLN A 111 -4.38 11.19 4.28
N ARG A 112 -3.21 11.43 3.68
CA ARG A 112 -3.02 11.45 2.23
C ARG A 112 -2.96 10.03 1.67
N TRP A 113 -2.27 9.16 2.38
CA TRP A 113 -2.09 7.74 2.05
C TRP A 113 -1.70 6.95 3.30
N SER A 114 -1.99 5.64 3.27
CA SER A 114 -1.32 4.62 4.08
C SER A 114 -0.53 3.70 3.17
N CYS A 115 0.66 3.27 3.61
CA CYS A 115 1.48 2.31 2.90
C CYS A 115 1.93 1.17 3.81
N TYR A 116 2.12 -0.01 3.21
CA TYR A 116 2.52 -1.22 3.92
C TYR A 116 3.01 -2.30 2.95
N THR A 117 3.64 -3.33 3.50
CA THR A 117 4.12 -4.48 2.72
C THR A 117 3.36 -5.76 3.08
N PHE A 118 3.33 -6.70 2.12
CA PHE A 118 3.10 -8.11 2.38
C PHE A 118 4.35 -8.91 2.03
N ASN A 119 4.71 -9.82 2.93
CA ASN A 119 5.69 -10.89 2.74
C ASN A 119 5.16 -12.16 3.41
N THR A 120 5.89 -13.27 3.34
CA THR A 120 5.46 -14.55 3.91
C THR A 120 5.24 -14.51 5.43
N LYS A 121 5.96 -13.64 6.15
CA LYS A 121 5.81 -13.48 7.61
C LYS A 121 4.56 -12.70 7.95
N ASN A 122 4.46 -11.45 7.49
CA ASN A 122 3.42 -10.52 7.96
C ASN A 122 2.03 -10.78 7.34
N SER A 123 1.95 -11.63 6.31
CA SER A 123 0.70 -12.08 5.72
C SER A 123 0.03 -13.24 6.47
N GLN A 124 0.67 -13.79 7.49
CA GLN A 124 0.09 -14.87 8.31
C GLN A 124 -1.16 -14.38 9.05
N GLN A 125 -2.17 -15.25 9.12
CA GLN A 125 -3.46 -14.96 9.74
C GLN A 125 -3.53 -15.65 11.11
N ASN A 126 -2.80 -15.13 12.11
CA ASN A 126 -2.71 -15.71 13.46
C ASN A 126 -3.83 -15.23 14.38
N VAL A 127 -4.52 -14.15 14.03
CA VAL A 127 -5.73 -13.67 14.70
C VAL A 127 -6.85 -13.55 13.68
N SER A 128 -8.09 -13.40 14.13
CA SER A 128 -9.25 -13.33 13.26
C SER A 128 -10.32 -12.38 13.80
N GLY A 129 -11.27 -12.04 12.93
CA GLY A 129 -12.42 -11.25 13.28
C GLY A 129 -12.15 -9.76 13.50
N ARG A 130 -13.20 -9.03 13.84
CA ARG A 130 -13.13 -7.60 14.14
C ARG A 130 -12.50 -7.40 15.53
N TYR A 131 -11.71 -6.34 15.67
CA TYR A 131 -11.26 -5.92 16.99
C TYR A 131 -12.46 -5.45 17.82
N ASN A 132 -12.59 -5.98 19.01
CA ASN A 132 -13.57 -5.55 20.01
C ASN A 132 -12.80 -4.95 21.18
N PRO A 133 -12.97 -3.65 21.45
CA PRO A 133 -12.26 -3.02 22.56
C PRO A 133 -12.74 -3.55 23.90
N PRO A 134 -11.88 -3.58 24.92
CA PRO A 134 -12.30 -3.79 26.30
C PRO A 134 -13.36 -2.77 26.72
N ALA A 135 -14.17 -3.13 27.72
CA ALA A 135 -15.20 -2.25 28.26
C ALA A 135 -14.60 -0.87 28.65
N GLY A 136 -15.25 0.19 28.21
CA GLY A 136 -14.82 1.57 28.45
C GLY A 136 -13.77 2.13 27.48
N GLN A 137 -13.26 1.32 26.55
CA GLN A 137 -12.39 1.80 25.47
C GLN A 137 -13.18 2.06 24.20
N ARG A 138 -12.66 2.98 23.36
CA ARG A 138 -13.26 3.30 22.06
C ARG A 138 -12.96 2.23 21.03
N GLN A 139 -13.92 1.97 20.12
CA GLN A 139 -13.71 1.11 18.96
C GLN A 139 -12.65 1.68 18.02
N TYR A 140 -12.65 3.01 17.85
CA TYR A 140 -11.71 3.76 17.03
C TYR A 140 -10.90 4.69 17.93
N PRO A 141 -9.76 4.24 18.43
CA PRO A 141 -8.97 5.04 19.36
C PRO A 141 -8.15 6.09 18.61
N TRP A 142 -7.67 7.07 19.40
CA TRP A 142 -6.66 8.01 19.07
C TRP A 142 -5.42 7.28 18.61
N ASP A 143 -4.71 7.90 17.62
CA ASP A 143 -3.38 7.52 17.23
C ASP A 143 -2.35 8.03 18.23
N THR A 144 -1.90 7.15 19.10
CA THR A 144 -0.86 7.45 20.07
C THR A 144 0.50 7.73 19.43
N ASP A 145 0.75 7.16 18.22
CA ASP A 145 2.02 7.32 17.51
C ASP A 145 2.14 8.72 16.90
N LEU A 146 1.05 9.32 16.42
CA LEU A 146 1.05 10.71 15.96
C LEU A 146 1.51 11.67 17.07
N LYS A 147 0.98 11.47 18.28
CA LYS A 147 1.40 12.25 19.46
C LYS A 147 2.85 11.94 19.86
N ALA A 148 3.22 10.67 19.93
CA ALA A 148 4.54 10.25 20.39
C ALA A 148 5.66 10.69 19.43
N GLN A 149 5.40 10.62 18.13
CA GLN A 149 6.38 10.93 17.10
C GLN A 149 6.47 12.42 16.79
N TRP A 150 5.34 13.15 16.80
CA TRP A 150 5.27 14.53 16.31
C TRP A 150 4.74 15.56 17.31
N GLY A 151 4.30 15.12 18.49
CA GLY A 151 3.73 16.00 19.51
C GLY A 151 2.36 16.58 19.14
N VAL A 152 1.71 16.06 18.11
CA VAL A 152 0.37 16.51 17.70
C VAL A 152 -0.68 16.00 18.67
N THR A 153 -1.44 16.92 19.27
CA THR A 153 -2.40 16.61 20.35
C THR A 153 -3.81 17.10 20.09
N ASP A 154 -4.00 17.92 19.07
CA ASP A 154 -5.29 18.57 18.77
C ASP A 154 -6.27 17.68 18.00
N PHE A 155 -5.82 16.49 17.59
CA PHE A 155 -6.69 15.43 17.06
C PHE A 155 -7.17 14.51 18.20
N THR A 156 -7.86 15.05 19.19
CA THR A 156 -8.18 14.38 20.46
C THR A 156 -9.58 13.80 20.53
N GLU A 157 -10.44 14.15 19.63
CA GLU A 157 -11.81 13.68 19.63
C GLU A 157 -12.08 12.81 18.41
N ASP A 158 -12.84 11.77 18.59
CA ASP A 158 -13.33 10.98 17.48
C ASP A 158 -14.21 11.88 16.58
N PRO A 159 -13.75 12.29 15.40
CA PRO A 159 -14.54 13.18 14.54
C PRO A 159 -15.72 12.44 13.88
N THR A 160 -15.81 11.11 14.07
CA THR A 160 -16.65 10.26 13.24
C THR A 160 -17.85 9.62 13.92
N PRO A 161 -18.10 9.65 15.26
CA PRO A 161 -19.30 9.01 15.82
C PRO A 161 -20.58 9.41 15.12
N THR A 162 -20.52 10.43 14.30
CA THR A 162 -21.68 11.07 13.71
C THR A 162 -21.53 11.46 12.24
N ILE A 163 -20.59 10.83 11.47
CA ILE A 163 -20.61 10.98 10.02
C ILE A 163 -21.75 10.14 9.47
N GLN A 164 -22.97 10.63 9.61
CA GLN A 164 -24.17 9.97 9.06
C GLN A 164 -23.99 9.70 7.56
N GLY A 165 -24.23 8.46 7.16
CA GLY A 165 -24.15 8.02 5.77
C GLY A 165 -22.77 7.54 5.33
N PHE A 166 -21.79 7.52 6.23
CA PHE A 166 -20.44 7.02 5.97
C PHE A 166 -20.01 6.00 7.01
N ASP A 167 -19.21 5.03 6.59
CA ASP A 167 -18.47 4.13 7.44
C ASP A 167 -17.12 4.75 7.82
N HIS A 168 -16.52 4.25 8.90
CA HIS A 168 -15.11 4.38 9.19
C HIS A 168 -14.32 3.52 8.18
N GLY A 169 -14.01 4.09 7.03
CA GLY A 169 -13.29 3.38 5.97
C GLY A 169 -11.83 3.19 6.33
N HIS A 170 -11.44 1.94 6.59
CA HIS A 170 -10.04 1.59 6.80
C HIS A 170 -9.24 1.80 5.51
N ILE A 171 -8.11 2.49 5.57
CA ILE A 171 -7.19 2.61 4.43
C ILE A 171 -6.17 1.48 4.45
N CYS A 172 -5.43 1.28 5.54
CA CYS A 172 -4.79 -0.01 5.80
C CYS A 172 -5.85 -0.98 6.35
N PRO A 173 -6.26 -2.03 5.61
CA PRO A 173 -7.36 -2.88 6.02
C PRO A 173 -7.04 -3.68 7.28
N ASN A 174 -8.02 -3.84 8.17
CA ASN A 174 -7.91 -4.70 9.32
C ASN A 174 -7.51 -6.15 8.94
N ALA A 175 -8.10 -6.68 7.87
CA ALA A 175 -7.83 -8.05 7.42
C ALA A 175 -6.41 -8.25 6.85
N ASP A 176 -5.70 -7.18 6.55
CA ASP A 176 -4.33 -7.24 6.04
C ASP A 176 -3.29 -7.29 7.18
N ARG A 177 -3.72 -7.10 8.43
CA ARG A 177 -2.87 -7.01 9.63
C ARG A 177 -3.26 -8.03 10.72
N PHE A 178 -3.60 -9.25 10.30
CA PHE A 178 -3.94 -10.35 11.21
C PHE A 178 -2.74 -11.15 11.73
N TYR A 179 -1.52 -10.65 11.54
CA TYR A 179 -0.32 -11.31 12.06
C TYR A 179 -0.38 -11.44 13.59
N ASN A 180 -0.84 -10.41 14.29
CA ASN A 180 -1.12 -10.47 15.73
C ASN A 180 -2.16 -9.42 16.17
N ALA A 181 -2.53 -9.46 17.45
CA ALA A 181 -3.55 -8.58 18.00
C ALA A 181 -3.16 -7.10 18.02
N ASN A 182 -1.87 -6.78 18.19
CA ASN A 182 -1.38 -5.40 18.21
C ASN A 182 -1.42 -4.77 16.82
N GLN A 183 -0.91 -5.47 15.80
CA GLN A 183 -0.99 -4.98 14.42
C GLN A 183 -2.44 -4.78 13.99
N ARG A 184 -3.34 -5.71 14.33
CA ARG A 184 -4.77 -5.56 14.09
C ARG A 184 -5.34 -4.33 14.81
N TYR A 185 -4.99 -4.11 16.09
CA TYR A 185 -5.46 -2.96 16.87
C TYR A 185 -5.05 -1.62 16.24
N GLN A 186 -3.80 -1.49 15.79
CA GLN A 186 -3.30 -0.27 15.17
C GLN A 186 -4.09 0.13 13.92
N THR A 187 -4.68 -0.83 13.18
CA THR A 187 -5.51 -0.49 12.02
C THR A 187 -6.80 0.27 12.38
N TYR A 188 -7.21 0.25 13.65
CA TYR A 188 -8.38 0.99 14.13
C TYR A 188 -8.09 2.43 14.57
N TYR A 189 -6.85 2.88 14.54
CA TYR A 189 -6.53 4.28 14.80
C TYR A 189 -7.30 5.22 13.87
N MET A 190 -7.79 6.34 14.43
CA MET A 190 -8.56 7.32 13.67
C MET A 190 -7.79 7.93 12.50
N THR A 191 -6.46 8.01 12.59
CA THR A 191 -5.60 8.41 11.48
C THR A 191 -5.65 7.47 10.28
N ASN A 192 -6.09 6.22 10.47
CA ASN A 192 -6.30 5.23 9.41
C ASN A 192 -7.71 5.27 8.79
N MET A 193 -8.58 6.18 9.25
CA MET A 193 -9.97 6.22 8.83
C MET A 193 -10.25 7.37 7.88
N GLN A 194 -11.03 7.09 6.83
CA GLN A 194 -11.64 8.11 5.98
C GLN A 194 -13.13 7.84 5.80
N PRO A 195 -13.96 8.88 5.61
CA PRO A 195 -15.38 8.68 5.34
C PRO A 195 -15.59 7.88 4.05
N GLN A 196 -16.23 6.72 4.15
CA GLN A 196 -16.61 5.91 2.99
C GLN A 196 -18.10 5.63 3.00
N TYR A 197 -18.78 5.76 1.86
CA TYR A 197 -20.14 5.24 1.74
C TYR A 197 -20.18 3.76 2.04
N SER A 198 -21.13 3.32 2.87
CA SER A 198 -21.19 1.91 3.33
C SER A 198 -21.29 0.92 2.18
N ARG A 199 -22.03 1.27 1.12
CA ARG A 199 -22.16 0.42 -0.07
C ARG A 199 -20.84 0.35 -0.87
N PHE A 200 -20.10 1.44 -0.99
CA PHE A 200 -18.78 1.47 -1.60
C PHE A 200 -17.79 0.63 -0.80
N ASN A 201 -17.70 0.88 0.52
CA ASN A 201 -16.78 0.20 1.44
C ASN A 201 -16.96 -1.32 1.42
N SER A 202 -18.19 -1.80 1.61
CA SER A 202 -18.52 -3.24 1.59
C SER A 202 -18.59 -3.83 0.18
N GLY A 203 -18.73 -3.00 -0.84
CA GLY A 203 -18.85 -3.37 -2.25
C GLY A 203 -17.50 -3.47 -2.97
N ILE A 204 -17.29 -2.57 -3.94
CA ILE A 204 -16.12 -2.63 -4.84
C ILE A 204 -14.79 -2.48 -4.10
N TRP A 205 -14.72 -1.63 -3.06
CA TRP A 205 -13.52 -1.46 -2.26
C TRP A 205 -13.13 -2.76 -1.54
N GLY A 206 -14.08 -3.39 -0.85
CA GLY A 206 -13.85 -4.69 -0.20
C GLY A 206 -13.53 -5.82 -1.18
N ARG A 207 -14.06 -5.78 -2.41
CA ARG A 207 -13.71 -6.75 -3.48
C ARG A 207 -12.28 -6.55 -3.96
N MET A 208 -11.86 -5.31 -4.18
CA MET A 208 -10.48 -4.96 -4.52
C MET A 208 -9.51 -5.46 -3.44
N GLU A 209 -9.81 -5.23 -2.17
CA GLU A 209 -8.98 -5.70 -1.05
C GLU A 209 -8.85 -7.23 -1.02
N LYS A 210 -9.95 -7.95 -1.27
CA LYS A 210 -9.92 -9.42 -1.38
C LYS A 210 -9.02 -9.86 -2.54
N LEU A 211 -9.08 -9.17 -3.67
CA LEU A 211 -8.23 -9.46 -4.83
C LEU A 211 -6.76 -9.22 -4.49
N VAL A 212 -6.40 -8.08 -3.90
CA VAL A 212 -5.02 -7.75 -3.51
C VAL A 212 -4.42 -8.83 -2.61
N ARG A 213 -5.19 -9.36 -1.66
CA ARG A 213 -4.75 -10.48 -0.81
C ARG A 213 -4.43 -11.76 -1.59
N THR A 214 -4.91 -11.94 -2.82
CA THR A 214 -4.53 -13.10 -3.65
C THR A 214 -3.11 -12.97 -4.24
N TYR A 215 -2.55 -11.76 -4.27
CA TYR A 215 -1.20 -11.49 -4.78
C TYR A 215 -0.10 -11.59 -3.72
N VAL A 216 -0.48 -11.89 -2.47
CA VAL A 216 0.47 -12.06 -1.35
C VAL A 216 1.56 -13.05 -1.72
N PRO A 217 2.85 -12.71 -1.49
CA PRO A 217 3.99 -13.56 -1.79
C PRO A 217 3.92 -14.95 -1.14
N LYS A 218 4.42 -15.95 -1.85
CA LYS A 218 4.51 -17.33 -1.38
C LYS A 218 5.95 -17.75 -1.02
N ILE A 219 6.92 -16.94 -1.39
CA ILE A 219 8.35 -17.16 -1.14
C ILE A 219 8.96 -15.94 -0.46
N ASP A 220 9.98 -16.15 0.37
CA ASP A 220 10.54 -15.11 1.26
C ASP A 220 11.28 -14.00 0.53
N SER A 221 11.76 -14.28 -0.69
CA SER A 221 12.45 -13.28 -1.52
C SER A 221 11.51 -12.26 -2.14
N ASP A 222 10.22 -12.55 -2.19
CA ASP A 222 9.24 -11.68 -2.84
C ASP A 222 8.57 -10.75 -1.84
N THR A 223 8.18 -9.57 -2.32
CA THR A 223 7.46 -8.59 -1.52
C THR A 223 6.40 -7.88 -2.37
N LEU A 224 5.24 -7.65 -1.78
CA LEU A 224 4.20 -6.81 -2.33
C LEU A 224 4.15 -5.51 -1.52
N PHE A 225 4.34 -4.39 -2.19
CA PHE A 225 4.27 -3.05 -1.62
C PHE A 225 2.93 -2.43 -2.01
N ILE A 226 2.24 -1.83 -1.05
CA ILE A 226 0.87 -1.33 -1.23
C ILE A 226 0.78 0.08 -0.68
N VAL A 227 0.19 0.98 -1.47
CA VAL A 227 -0.20 2.32 -1.06
C VAL A 227 -1.69 2.49 -1.32
N LYS A 228 -2.44 3.02 -0.37
CA LYS A 228 -3.88 3.24 -0.47
C LYS A 228 -4.25 4.60 0.11
N GLY A 229 -5.32 5.19 -0.41
CA GLY A 229 -5.85 6.43 0.13
C GLY A 229 -7.16 6.87 -0.54
N GLY A 230 -7.84 7.80 0.11
CA GLY A 230 -8.85 8.64 -0.53
C GLY A 230 -8.22 9.98 -0.89
N THR A 231 -8.58 10.53 -2.04
CA THR A 231 -8.05 11.81 -2.51
C THR A 231 -8.45 12.95 -1.58
N ILE A 232 -7.47 13.72 -1.15
CA ILE A 232 -7.69 14.93 -0.32
C ILE A 232 -6.89 16.13 -0.81
N ASP A 233 -6.05 15.95 -1.82
CA ASP A 233 -5.28 17.02 -2.45
C ASP A 233 -5.92 17.41 -3.78
N ALA A 234 -5.94 18.70 -4.07
CA ALA A 234 -6.34 19.19 -5.37
C ALA A 234 -5.28 18.88 -6.43
N VAL A 235 -5.72 18.58 -7.64
CA VAL A 235 -4.86 18.39 -8.82
C VAL A 235 -5.39 19.28 -9.95
N GLY A 236 -4.62 20.28 -10.35
CA GLY A 236 -5.12 21.31 -11.24
C GLY A 236 -6.32 22.05 -10.65
N ASP A 237 -7.41 22.11 -11.40
CA ASP A 237 -8.67 22.75 -10.97
C ASP A 237 -9.60 21.78 -10.21
N ASP A 238 -9.25 20.48 -10.14
CA ASP A 238 -10.04 19.48 -9.43
C ASP A 238 -9.68 19.45 -7.94
N SER A 239 -10.68 19.69 -7.09
CA SER A 239 -10.50 19.65 -5.63
C SER A 239 -10.28 18.25 -5.08
N ASN A 240 -10.73 17.21 -5.81
CA ASN A 240 -10.73 15.81 -5.40
C ASN A 240 -11.47 15.53 -4.06
N ILE A 241 -12.32 16.46 -3.61
CA ILE A 241 -13.08 16.38 -2.35
C ILE A 241 -14.55 16.64 -2.65
N LEU A 242 -15.43 15.68 -2.30
CA LEU A 242 -16.89 15.81 -2.43
C LEU A 242 -17.50 16.84 -1.47
N GLY A 243 -16.86 17.07 -0.35
CA GLY A 243 -17.33 17.96 0.70
C GLY A 243 -16.65 17.68 2.03
N TRP A 244 -17.15 18.31 3.08
CA TRP A 244 -16.58 18.28 4.42
C TRP A 244 -17.62 17.88 5.45
N LYS A 245 -17.24 17.15 6.48
CA LYS A 245 -18.12 16.64 7.53
C LYS A 245 -17.56 16.87 8.93
N LYS A 246 -18.46 17.21 9.86
CA LYS A 246 -18.21 17.21 11.31
C LYS A 246 -19.52 16.93 12.05
N ASN A 247 -19.55 15.89 12.88
CA ASN A 247 -20.69 15.62 13.78
C ASN A 247 -22.08 15.71 13.10
N GLY A 248 -22.22 15.07 11.94
CA GLY A 248 -23.47 15.08 11.17
C GLY A 248 -23.70 16.33 10.30
N ALA A 249 -23.01 17.44 10.56
CA ALA A 249 -23.05 18.63 9.72
C ALA A 249 -22.22 18.44 8.44
N SER A 250 -22.63 19.13 7.37
CA SER A 250 -21.93 19.10 6.07
C SER A 250 -21.55 20.51 5.64
N SER A 251 -20.48 20.65 4.89
CA SER A 251 -20.06 21.89 4.25
C SER A 251 -19.51 21.59 2.87
N SER A 252 -19.71 22.51 1.91
CA SER A 252 -19.03 22.50 0.62
C SER A 252 -17.62 23.05 0.69
N THR A 253 -17.28 23.75 1.77
CA THR A 253 -15.97 24.35 2.00
C THR A 253 -15.37 23.84 3.29
N LYS A 254 -14.04 23.90 3.39
CA LYS A 254 -13.31 23.53 4.61
C LYS A 254 -13.69 24.47 5.75
N LEU A 255 -14.12 23.90 6.87
CA LEU A 255 -14.36 24.57 8.14
C LEU A 255 -13.50 23.93 9.23
N ASP A 256 -13.31 24.65 10.33
CA ASP A 256 -12.52 24.15 11.46
C ASP A 256 -13.12 22.88 12.09
N GLY A 257 -12.27 21.86 12.23
CA GLY A 257 -12.63 20.54 12.74
C GLY A 257 -13.47 19.68 11.79
N TYR A 258 -13.70 20.12 10.53
CA TYR A 258 -14.31 19.28 9.50
C TYR A 258 -13.25 18.43 8.82
N ILE A 259 -13.60 17.17 8.50
CA ILE A 259 -12.77 16.25 7.73
C ILE A 259 -13.25 16.16 6.28
N PRO A 260 -12.36 15.94 5.30
CA PRO A 260 -12.74 15.81 3.90
C PRO A 260 -13.45 14.48 3.64
N ILE A 261 -14.38 14.51 2.70
CA ILE A 261 -14.94 13.32 2.08
C ILE A 261 -14.24 13.15 0.74
N PRO A 262 -13.38 12.14 0.55
CA PRO A 262 -12.69 11.93 -0.72
C PRO A 262 -13.66 11.76 -1.88
N GLU A 263 -13.33 12.32 -3.05
CA GLU A 263 -14.09 12.09 -4.28
C GLU A 263 -13.71 10.78 -4.95
N TYR A 264 -12.45 10.37 -4.78
CA TYR A 264 -11.94 9.11 -5.31
C TYR A 264 -11.18 8.35 -4.22
N PHE A 265 -11.10 7.03 -4.40
CA PHE A 265 -10.20 6.16 -3.63
C PHE A 265 -9.26 5.45 -4.59
N PHE A 266 -8.02 5.28 -4.16
CA PHE A 266 -6.97 4.69 -4.97
C PHE A 266 -6.19 3.60 -4.22
N THR A 267 -5.57 2.73 -5.01
CA THR A 267 -4.56 1.77 -4.54
C THR A 267 -3.44 1.71 -5.57
N ALA A 268 -2.20 1.86 -5.14
CA ALA A 268 -1.00 1.56 -5.94
C ALA A 268 -0.36 0.29 -5.40
N ILE A 269 0.06 -0.60 -6.29
CA ILE A 269 0.62 -1.90 -5.98
C ILE A 269 1.90 -2.08 -6.77
N LEU A 270 3.00 -2.43 -6.06
CA LEU A 270 4.27 -2.83 -6.65
C LEU A 270 4.62 -4.22 -6.14
N LYS A 271 4.98 -5.13 -7.03
CA LYS A 271 5.50 -6.45 -6.67
C LYS A 271 6.96 -6.56 -7.05
N LYS A 272 7.80 -6.93 -6.08
CA LYS A 272 9.19 -7.32 -6.26
C LYS A 272 9.26 -8.83 -6.23
N GLU A 273 9.80 -9.45 -7.28
CA GLU A 273 9.92 -10.90 -7.43
C GLU A 273 11.37 -11.28 -7.76
N TYR A 274 11.91 -12.27 -7.05
CA TYR A 274 13.25 -12.76 -7.30
C TYR A 274 13.23 -13.93 -8.29
N ASN A 275 13.99 -13.80 -9.36
CA ASN A 275 14.19 -14.88 -10.33
C ASN A 275 15.50 -15.62 -10.05
N GLN A 276 15.39 -16.87 -9.58
CA GLN A 276 16.54 -17.71 -9.24
C GLN A 276 17.44 -18.03 -10.44
N SER A 277 16.88 -18.13 -11.64
CA SER A 277 17.64 -18.47 -12.85
C SER A 277 18.53 -17.33 -13.33
N THR A 278 18.05 -16.09 -13.21
CA THR A 278 18.78 -14.87 -13.59
C THR A 278 19.51 -14.22 -12.41
N GLN A 279 19.25 -14.68 -11.17
CA GLN A 279 19.73 -14.09 -9.92
C GLN A 279 19.41 -12.59 -9.82
N ALA A 280 18.24 -12.18 -10.32
CA ALA A 280 17.82 -10.79 -10.39
C ALA A 280 16.41 -10.59 -9.84
N TYR A 281 16.13 -9.38 -9.38
CA TYR A 281 14.78 -8.95 -9.07
C TYR A 281 14.09 -8.39 -10.31
N SER A 282 12.79 -8.65 -10.42
CA SER A 282 11.89 -8.00 -11.36
C SER A 282 10.82 -7.24 -10.61
N TYR A 283 10.33 -6.17 -11.23
CA TYR A 283 9.31 -5.29 -10.67
C TYR A 283 8.14 -5.16 -11.62
N LYS A 284 6.93 -5.17 -11.07
CA LYS A 284 5.69 -4.90 -11.83
C LYS A 284 4.71 -4.14 -10.95
N ALA A 285 4.03 -3.15 -11.53
CA ALA A 285 3.14 -2.29 -10.78
C ALA A 285 1.83 -2.03 -11.53
N PHE A 286 0.80 -1.66 -10.78
CA PHE A 286 -0.45 -1.12 -11.30
C PHE A 286 -1.20 -0.38 -10.21
N GLY A 287 -2.21 0.40 -10.60
CA GLY A 287 -3.11 1.07 -9.68
C GLY A 287 -4.57 0.76 -9.93
N PHE A 288 -5.37 1.00 -8.90
CA PHE A 288 -6.82 1.15 -9.01
C PHE A 288 -7.22 2.59 -8.71
N PHE A 289 -8.20 3.10 -9.44
CA PHE A 289 -8.78 4.42 -9.20
C PHE A 289 -10.30 4.34 -9.29
N PHE A 290 -10.98 4.55 -8.15
CA PHE A 290 -12.43 4.38 -8.02
C PHE A 290 -13.09 5.72 -7.68
N LYS A 291 -14.16 6.08 -8.39
CA LYS A 291 -15.03 7.16 -7.95
C LYS A 291 -15.79 6.74 -6.69
N HIS A 292 -15.78 7.59 -5.69
CA HIS A 292 -16.48 7.34 -4.42
C HIS A 292 -17.98 7.65 -4.55
N VAL A 293 -18.76 6.62 -4.75
CA VAL A 293 -20.21 6.70 -4.93
C VAL A 293 -20.95 5.81 -3.93
N ASN A 294 -22.18 6.18 -3.58
CA ASN A 294 -22.99 5.36 -2.68
C ASN A 294 -23.62 4.17 -3.42
N ASP A 295 -22.77 3.37 -4.04
CA ASP A 295 -23.14 2.16 -4.78
C ASP A 295 -22.13 1.04 -4.46
N ALA A 296 -22.62 -0.21 -4.37
CA ALA A 296 -21.77 -1.38 -4.15
C ALA A 296 -21.00 -1.80 -5.42
N MET A 297 -21.47 -1.37 -6.57
CA MET A 297 -20.90 -1.68 -7.89
C MET A 297 -20.64 -3.20 -8.05
N THR A 298 -21.62 -4.03 -7.64
CA THR A 298 -21.48 -5.49 -7.57
C THR A 298 -21.14 -6.13 -8.90
N ASP A 299 -21.69 -5.57 -9.99
CA ASP A 299 -21.52 -6.09 -11.35
C ASP A 299 -20.32 -5.49 -12.07
N ALA A 300 -19.61 -4.53 -11.44
CA ALA A 300 -18.45 -3.89 -12.02
C ALA A 300 -17.28 -4.88 -12.12
N ASN A 301 -16.59 -4.91 -13.26
CA ASN A 301 -15.34 -5.63 -13.41
C ASN A 301 -14.20 -4.80 -12.83
N LEU A 302 -13.42 -5.34 -11.89
CA LEU A 302 -12.27 -4.63 -11.30
C LEU A 302 -11.24 -4.23 -12.35
N GLY A 303 -11.09 -5.00 -13.42
CA GLY A 303 -10.20 -4.69 -14.54
C GLY A 303 -10.49 -3.34 -15.23
N ASP A 304 -11.73 -2.82 -15.14
CA ASP A 304 -12.11 -1.55 -15.74
C ASP A 304 -11.58 -0.33 -14.97
N TYR A 305 -11.16 -0.54 -13.72
CA TYR A 305 -10.61 0.49 -12.83
C TYR A 305 -9.09 0.41 -12.72
N VAL A 306 -8.46 -0.51 -13.46
CA VAL A 306 -7.00 -0.62 -13.52
C VAL A 306 -6.43 0.53 -14.32
N VAL A 307 -5.43 1.17 -13.75
CA VAL A 307 -4.61 2.21 -14.37
C VAL A 307 -3.13 1.89 -14.19
N ASN A 308 -2.26 2.44 -15.03
CA ASN A 308 -0.83 2.42 -14.73
C ASN A 308 -0.50 3.45 -13.63
N ILE A 309 0.69 3.35 -13.05
CA ILE A 309 1.09 4.22 -11.94
C ILE A 309 1.17 5.67 -12.38
N LYS A 310 1.70 5.96 -13.56
CA LYS A 310 1.77 7.32 -14.12
C LYS A 310 0.41 8.02 -14.16
N THR A 311 -0.61 7.31 -14.65
CA THR A 311 -2.00 7.84 -14.64
C THR A 311 -2.52 8.07 -13.23
N LEU A 312 -2.16 7.18 -12.28
CA LEU A 312 -2.57 7.33 -10.89
C LEU A 312 -1.94 8.57 -10.26
N GLU A 313 -0.67 8.84 -10.53
CA GLU A 313 0.04 10.05 -10.10
C GLU A 313 -0.58 11.32 -10.64
N GLU A 314 -0.88 11.35 -11.94
CA GLU A 314 -1.57 12.47 -12.59
C GLU A 314 -2.93 12.78 -11.93
N LYS A 315 -3.65 11.75 -11.45
CA LYS A 315 -4.96 11.88 -10.81
C LYS A 315 -4.91 12.24 -9.32
N THR A 316 -3.85 11.83 -8.62
CA THR A 316 -3.74 11.99 -7.16
C THR A 316 -2.77 13.08 -6.74
N GLY A 317 -1.83 13.48 -7.63
CA GLY A 317 -0.72 14.37 -7.28
C GLY A 317 0.27 13.73 -6.29
N ILE A 318 0.28 12.40 -6.22
CA ILE A 318 1.18 11.61 -5.36
C ILE A 318 2.15 10.86 -6.27
N ASP A 319 3.45 11.03 -6.07
CA ASP A 319 4.52 10.30 -6.74
C ASP A 319 4.73 8.98 -5.98
N PHE A 320 4.41 7.86 -6.63
CA PHE A 320 4.46 6.52 -6.05
C PHE A 320 5.78 5.83 -6.35
N PHE A 321 6.26 5.04 -5.40
CA PHE A 321 7.46 4.20 -5.55
C PHE A 321 8.75 4.99 -5.84
N CYS A 322 8.78 6.26 -5.50
CA CYS A 322 9.90 7.21 -5.71
C CYS A 322 11.25 6.74 -5.13
N ASN A 323 11.27 5.69 -4.34
CA ASN A 323 12.50 5.10 -3.80
C ASN A 323 13.10 4.01 -4.72
N LEU A 324 12.45 3.69 -5.85
CA LEU A 324 13.05 2.87 -6.91
C LEU A 324 14.14 3.68 -7.66
N PRO A 325 15.15 3.01 -8.26
CA PRO A 325 16.02 3.70 -9.22
C PRO A 325 15.22 4.32 -10.36
N ASP A 326 15.59 5.52 -10.82
CA ASP A 326 14.85 6.34 -11.78
C ASP A 326 14.43 5.59 -13.06
N ASP A 327 15.31 4.72 -13.58
CA ASP A 327 15.04 3.92 -14.78
C ASP A 327 14.03 2.79 -14.53
N VAL A 328 14.06 2.16 -13.35
CA VAL A 328 13.11 1.12 -12.92
C VAL A 328 11.76 1.74 -12.62
N GLU A 329 11.74 2.83 -11.86
CA GLU A 329 10.56 3.60 -11.51
C GLU A 329 9.79 3.98 -12.79
N LYS A 330 10.43 4.67 -13.72
CA LYS A 330 9.83 5.05 -14.99
C LYS A 330 9.23 3.86 -15.76
N GLN A 331 9.94 2.73 -15.80
CA GLN A 331 9.47 1.56 -16.54
C GLN A 331 8.22 0.93 -15.90
N VAL A 332 8.14 0.85 -14.57
CA VAL A 332 6.96 0.27 -13.88
C VAL A 332 5.77 1.24 -13.90
N GLU A 333 6.02 2.54 -13.92
CA GLU A 333 4.98 3.56 -13.94
C GLU A 333 4.31 3.71 -15.30
N GLU A 334 5.11 3.70 -16.38
CA GLU A 334 4.63 3.95 -17.74
C GLU A 334 4.15 2.67 -18.45
N GLN A 335 4.01 1.54 -17.75
CA GLN A 335 3.54 0.28 -18.33
C GLN A 335 2.19 0.46 -19.03
N ASN A 336 2.05 -0.14 -20.21
CA ASN A 336 0.79 -0.14 -20.93
C ASN A 336 -0.31 -0.88 -20.14
N VAL A 337 -1.51 -0.29 -20.01
CA VAL A 337 -2.60 -0.84 -19.21
C VAL A 337 -3.05 -2.24 -19.70
N ASN A 338 -3.03 -2.51 -21.02
CA ASN A 338 -3.37 -3.83 -21.52
C ASN A 338 -2.31 -4.88 -21.12
N SER A 339 -1.03 -4.52 -21.16
CA SER A 339 0.05 -5.39 -20.67
C SER A 339 -0.12 -5.65 -19.16
N ILE A 340 -0.42 -4.61 -18.36
CA ILE A 340 -0.74 -4.74 -16.94
C ILE A 340 -1.89 -5.75 -16.75
N LYS A 341 -3.00 -5.57 -17.46
CA LYS A 341 -4.16 -6.47 -17.34
C LYS A 341 -3.79 -7.92 -17.63
N ASN A 342 -3.01 -8.17 -18.68
CA ASN A 342 -2.53 -9.51 -19.02
C ASN A 342 -1.63 -10.11 -17.92
N ILE A 343 -0.64 -9.36 -17.44
CA ILE A 343 0.32 -9.81 -16.42
C ILE A 343 -0.38 -10.16 -15.10
N TRP A 344 -1.37 -9.35 -14.70
CA TRP A 344 -2.07 -9.51 -13.43
C TRP A 344 -3.36 -10.33 -13.52
N GLY A 345 -3.73 -10.80 -14.72
CA GLY A 345 -4.90 -11.67 -14.96
C GLY A 345 -6.25 -10.95 -14.92
N PHE A 346 -6.27 -9.66 -15.22
CA PHE A 346 -7.53 -8.93 -15.39
C PHE A 346 -8.16 -9.25 -16.75
N LYS A 347 -9.48 -9.35 -16.76
CA LYS A 347 -10.27 -9.55 -17.98
C LYS A 347 -10.76 -8.22 -18.53
#